data_dd7ad6a12983d976da3dbc8889fd26cd
#
_entry.id   dd7ad6a12983d976da3dbc8889fd26cd
#
_cell.length_a   1.000
_cell.length_b   1.000
_cell.length_c   1.000
_cell.angle_alpha   90.00
_cell.angle_beta   90.00
_cell.angle_gamma   90.00
#
_symmetry.space_group_name_H-M   'P 1'
#
loop_
_entity.id
_entity.type
_entity.pdbx_description
1 polymer ?
#
loop_
_entity_poly.entity_id
_entity_poly.type
_entity_poly.pdbx_seq_one_letter_code
_entity_poly.pdbx_strand_id
1 'polypeptide(L)'
;MEEKVVDRRVRKTKRQLRLALMKLMAEKSVKDISVRELAAIADINRGTFYIHYKDVYDLLSSLEDVLADGLVVVCRRHNAKDSEGKTYPYLMELYQYIEQNADLCHVLLGKNGDIAFTDRICHILRDEFLYDFLAYYYPNDPAMLDYFCSFIVSGNMSLALTWIDGGMKQTAEEMAVLAGEIIMHGVKVLETKA
;
A
#
# COMPACT_ATOMS: atom_id res chain seq x y z
N MET A 1 -31.12 -2.01 19.94
CA MET A 1 -30.86 -0.60 19.53
C MET A 1 -29.57 -0.06 20.15
N GLU A 2 -29.22 -0.43 21.36
CA GLU A 2 -27.95 -0.03 22.03
C GLU A 2 -26.68 -0.55 21.33
N GLU A 3 -26.67 -1.78 20.88
CA GLU A 3 -25.49 -2.39 20.19
C GLU A 3 -25.07 -1.64 18.90
N LYS A 4 -26.05 -1.17 18.10
CA LYS A 4 -25.77 -0.33 16.91
C LYS A 4 -25.22 1.05 17.25
N VAL A 5 -25.58 1.60 18.41
CA VAL A 5 -25.12 2.93 18.87
C VAL A 5 -23.68 2.83 19.39
N VAL A 6 -23.37 1.77 20.15
CA VAL A 6 -22.00 1.49 20.65
C VAL A 6 -21.05 1.30 19.46
N ASP A 7 -21.42 0.48 18.48
CA ASP A 7 -20.62 0.26 17.28
C ASP A 7 -20.34 1.56 16.50
N ARG A 8 -21.33 2.45 16.36
CA ARG A 8 -21.14 3.75 15.70
C ARG A 8 -20.18 4.67 16.45
N ARG A 9 -20.21 4.69 17.78
CA ARG A 9 -19.27 5.48 18.60
C ARG A 9 -17.85 4.96 18.47
N VAL A 10 -17.70 3.64 18.60
CA VAL A 10 -16.40 2.97 18.43
C VAL A 10 -15.78 3.27 17.07
N ARG A 11 -16.56 3.12 15.99
CA ARG A 11 -16.10 3.42 14.63
C ARG A 11 -15.69 4.88 14.46
N LYS A 12 -16.47 5.82 15.02
CA LYS A 12 -16.16 7.24 15.00
C LYS A 12 -14.83 7.52 15.72
N THR A 13 -14.65 6.99 16.93
CA THR A 13 -13.43 7.17 17.73
C THR A 13 -12.21 6.60 17.00
N LYS A 14 -12.30 5.37 16.50
CA LYS A 14 -11.19 4.77 15.72
C LYS A 14 -10.83 5.60 14.49
N ARG A 15 -11.83 6.12 13.77
CA ARG A 15 -11.60 7.00 12.62
C ARG A 15 -10.89 8.30 13.03
N GLN A 16 -11.31 8.94 14.12
CA GLN A 16 -10.67 10.18 14.62
C GLN A 16 -9.22 9.92 15.01
N LEU A 17 -8.93 8.81 15.69
CA LEU A 17 -7.57 8.43 16.06
C LEU A 17 -6.67 8.16 14.85
N ARG A 18 -7.19 7.47 13.83
CA ARG A 18 -6.48 7.24 12.57
C ARG A 18 -6.12 8.55 11.87
N LEU A 19 -7.08 9.46 11.73
CA LEU A 19 -6.85 10.77 11.13
C LEU A 19 -5.84 11.60 11.93
N ALA A 20 -5.90 11.53 13.27
CA ALA A 20 -4.94 12.20 14.14
C ALA A 20 -3.52 11.66 13.96
N LEU A 21 -3.37 10.33 13.86
CA LEU A 21 -2.08 9.70 13.62
C LEU A 21 -1.52 10.08 12.25
N MET A 22 -2.31 9.99 11.19
CA MET A 22 -1.90 10.38 9.84
C MET A 22 -1.43 11.84 9.78
N LYS A 23 -2.18 12.75 10.42
CA LYS A 23 -1.79 14.16 10.51
C LYS A 23 -0.44 14.35 11.19
N LEU A 24 -0.18 13.67 12.31
CA LEU A 24 1.10 13.78 13.03
C LEU A 24 2.25 13.13 12.25
N MET A 25 2.02 11.99 11.61
CA MET A 25 3.05 11.31 10.81
C MET A 25 3.44 12.08 9.54
N ALA A 26 2.56 12.92 9.01
CA ALA A 26 2.93 13.84 7.92
C ALA A 26 4.02 14.84 8.35
N GLU A 27 4.12 15.17 9.66
CA GLU A 27 5.04 16.15 10.19
C GLU A 27 6.28 15.53 10.86
N LYS A 28 6.14 14.34 11.48
CA LYS A 28 7.19 13.71 12.30
C LYS A 28 7.09 12.19 12.34
N SER A 29 8.21 11.56 12.73
CA SER A 29 8.27 10.09 12.90
C SER A 29 7.34 9.60 14.02
N VAL A 30 6.80 8.39 13.88
CA VAL A 30 5.91 7.75 14.87
C VAL A 30 6.52 7.67 16.27
N LYS A 31 7.84 7.47 16.37
CA LYS A 31 8.57 7.42 17.64
C LYS A 31 8.46 8.71 18.48
N ASP A 32 8.20 9.85 17.81
CA ASP A 32 8.09 11.16 18.43
C ASP A 32 6.62 11.56 18.69
N ILE A 33 5.67 10.64 18.44
CA ILE A 33 4.24 10.84 18.64
C ILE A 33 3.81 10.25 19.98
N SER A 34 3.12 11.05 20.79
CA SER A 34 2.60 10.63 22.09
C SER A 34 1.08 10.40 22.05
N VAL A 35 0.58 9.47 22.90
CA VAL A 35 -0.87 9.28 23.10
C VAL A 35 -1.56 10.57 23.54
N ARG A 36 -0.84 11.49 24.23
CA ARG A 36 -1.39 12.80 24.63
C ARG A 36 -1.73 13.67 23.42
N GLU A 37 -0.83 13.73 22.46
CA GLU A 37 -1.03 14.51 21.23
C GLU A 37 -2.14 13.91 20.37
N LEU A 38 -2.14 12.58 20.20
CA LEU A 38 -3.20 11.85 19.48
C LEU A 38 -4.57 12.12 20.09
N ALA A 39 -4.71 11.99 21.40
CA ALA A 39 -5.95 12.22 22.11
C ALA A 39 -6.44 13.67 21.97
N ALA A 40 -5.51 14.64 22.05
CA ALA A 40 -5.83 16.06 21.87
C ALA A 40 -6.33 16.38 20.45
N ILE A 41 -5.65 15.85 19.41
CA ILE A 41 -6.08 16.08 18.02
C ILE A 41 -7.37 15.35 17.70
N ALA A 42 -7.55 14.12 18.23
CA ALA A 42 -8.76 13.33 18.04
C ALA A 42 -9.96 13.81 18.87
N ASP A 43 -9.76 14.81 19.74
CA ASP A 43 -10.78 15.34 20.67
C ASP A 43 -11.40 14.23 21.55
N ILE A 44 -10.54 13.42 22.15
CA ILE A 44 -10.95 12.34 23.07
C ILE A 44 -10.13 12.36 24.35
N ASN A 45 -10.63 11.70 25.40
CA ASN A 45 -9.85 11.44 26.60
C ASN A 45 -8.82 10.34 26.35
N ARG A 46 -7.65 10.43 27.01
CA ARG A 46 -6.58 9.40 26.96
C ARG A 46 -7.10 8.01 27.36
N GLY A 47 -7.99 7.94 28.36
CA GLY A 47 -8.62 6.67 28.74
C GLY A 47 -9.40 6.03 27.58
N THR A 48 -10.03 6.85 26.73
CA THR A 48 -10.72 6.38 25.52
C THR A 48 -9.75 5.79 24.50
N PHE A 49 -8.55 6.35 24.37
CA PHE A 49 -7.50 5.77 23.52
C PHE A 49 -7.18 4.33 23.95
N TYR A 50 -6.90 4.13 25.26
CA TYR A 50 -6.49 2.84 25.79
C TYR A 50 -7.61 1.77 25.81
N ILE A 51 -8.87 2.15 25.59
CA ILE A 51 -9.96 1.19 25.30
C ILE A 51 -9.80 0.53 23.94
N HIS A 52 -9.15 1.23 22.97
CA HIS A 52 -9.08 0.79 21.58
C HIS A 52 -7.71 0.33 21.14
N TYR A 53 -6.65 0.90 21.72
CA TYR A 53 -5.26 0.66 21.32
C TYR A 53 -4.35 0.64 22.54
N LYS A 54 -3.41 -0.27 22.52
CA LYS A 54 -2.41 -0.47 23.59
C LYS A 54 -1.43 0.70 23.66
N ASP A 55 -0.96 1.16 22.50
CA ASP A 55 -0.03 2.26 22.32
C ASP A 55 -0.12 2.84 20.90
N VAL A 56 0.76 3.79 20.56
CA VAL A 56 0.79 4.43 19.24
C VAL A 56 1.14 3.44 18.15
N TYR A 57 1.98 2.46 18.43
CA TYR A 57 2.39 1.44 17.46
C TYR A 57 1.25 0.45 17.14
N ASP A 58 0.43 0.10 18.13
CA ASP A 58 -0.78 -0.71 17.91
C ASP A 58 -1.79 0.02 17.01
N LEU A 59 -1.95 1.32 17.18
CA LEU A 59 -2.75 2.15 16.26
C LEU A 59 -2.12 2.20 14.86
N LEU A 60 -0.80 2.37 14.74
CA LEU A 60 -0.08 2.36 13.48
C LEU A 60 -0.28 1.03 12.76
N SER A 61 -0.02 -0.09 13.43
CA SER A 61 -0.21 -1.44 12.86
C SER A 61 -1.63 -1.65 12.34
N SER A 62 -2.65 -1.10 13.01
CA SER A 62 -4.02 -1.15 12.52
C SER A 62 -4.26 -0.39 11.21
N LEU A 63 -3.46 0.64 10.90
CA LEU A 63 -3.50 1.37 9.62
C LEU A 63 -2.75 0.61 8.53
N GLU A 64 -1.58 0.07 8.88
CA GLU A 64 -0.76 -0.77 8.02
C GLU A 64 -1.52 -2.01 7.56
N ASP A 65 -2.23 -2.69 8.46
CA ASP A 65 -3.05 -3.85 8.14
C ASP A 65 -4.19 -3.49 7.18
N VAL A 66 -4.86 -2.36 7.36
CA VAL A 66 -5.91 -1.91 6.43
C VAL A 66 -5.36 -1.73 5.01
N LEU A 67 -4.18 -1.11 4.87
CA LEU A 67 -3.57 -0.90 3.56
C LEU A 67 -3.07 -2.22 2.96
N ALA A 68 -2.41 -3.06 3.75
CA ALA A 68 -1.89 -4.34 3.30
C ALA A 68 -3.00 -5.33 2.89
N ASP A 69 -4.04 -5.49 3.73
CA ASP A 69 -5.15 -6.39 3.46
C ASP A 69 -5.92 -5.99 2.18
N GLY A 70 -6.14 -4.69 2.00
CA GLY A 70 -6.77 -4.19 0.78
C GLY A 70 -5.92 -4.43 -0.47
N LEU A 71 -4.59 -4.30 -0.36
CA LEU A 71 -3.66 -4.61 -1.44
C LEU A 71 -3.68 -6.11 -1.80
N VAL A 72 -3.67 -6.99 -0.81
CA VAL A 72 -3.80 -8.45 -1.02
C VAL A 72 -5.08 -8.78 -1.77
N VAL A 73 -6.20 -8.12 -1.44
CA VAL A 73 -7.47 -8.32 -2.15
C VAL A 73 -7.34 -7.92 -3.62
N VAL A 74 -6.69 -6.81 -3.94
CA VAL A 74 -6.43 -6.37 -5.33
C VAL A 74 -5.56 -7.40 -6.06
N CYS A 75 -4.45 -7.81 -5.45
CA CYS A 75 -3.54 -8.78 -6.05
C CYS A 75 -4.25 -10.11 -6.39
N ARG A 76 -5.05 -10.64 -5.48
CA ARG A 76 -5.72 -11.95 -5.62
C ARG A 76 -6.89 -11.98 -6.59
N ARG A 77 -7.40 -10.83 -7.03
CA ARG A 77 -8.45 -10.77 -8.07
C ARG A 77 -7.93 -11.13 -9.45
N HIS A 78 -6.63 -11.02 -9.66
CA HIS A 78 -5.99 -11.28 -10.94
C HIS A 78 -5.18 -12.57 -10.90
N ASN A 79 -5.40 -13.45 -11.87
CA ASN A 79 -4.64 -14.66 -12.03
C ASN A 79 -3.76 -14.54 -13.28
N ALA A 80 -2.52 -14.99 -13.21
CA ALA A 80 -1.60 -14.99 -14.34
C ALA A 80 -2.18 -15.67 -15.59
N LYS A 81 -2.94 -16.77 -15.41
CA LYS A 81 -3.55 -17.54 -16.50
C LYS A 81 -4.67 -16.79 -17.22
N ASP A 82 -5.39 -15.93 -16.51
CA ASP A 82 -6.55 -15.21 -17.04
C ASP A 82 -6.17 -13.87 -17.68
N SER A 83 -4.92 -13.44 -17.50
CA SER A 83 -4.45 -12.12 -17.94
C SER A 83 -3.99 -12.07 -19.41
N GLU A 84 -4.00 -13.20 -20.15
CA GLU A 84 -3.54 -13.28 -21.55
C GLU A 84 -2.19 -12.58 -21.82
N GLY A 85 -1.29 -12.59 -20.85
CA GLY A 85 -0.01 -11.89 -20.93
C GLY A 85 -0.09 -10.37 -20.73
N LYS A 86 -1.24 -9.84 -20.33
CA LYS A 86 -1.43 -8.40 -20.10
C LYS A 86 -1.43 -8.09 -18.61
N THR A 87 -0.53 -7.20 -18.19
CA THR A 87 -0.48 -6.68 -16.81
C THR A 87 -1.47 -5.53 -16.57
N TYR A 88 -2.01 -4.96 -17.64
CA TYR A 88 -2.83 -3.75 -17.58
C TYR A 88 -4.04 -3.81 -16.64
N PRO A 89 -4.90 -4.87 -16.64
CA PRO A 89 -6.06 -4.93 -15.74
C PRO A 89 -5.66 -4.92 -14.27
N TYR A 90 -4.58 -5.63 -13.91
CA TYR A 90 -4.03 -5.65 -12.57
C TYR A 90 -3.50 -4.26 -12.16
N LEU A 91 -2.70 -3.63 -13.02
CA LEU A 91 -2.14 -2.30 -12.76
C LEU A 91 -3.24 -1.25 -12.63
N MET A 92 -4.31 -1.34 -13.43
CA MET A 92 -5.46 -0.46 -13.33
C MET A 92 -6.09 -0.52 -11.93
N GLU A 93 -6.42 -1.71 -11.43
CA GLU A 93 -6.98 -1.86 -10.08
C GLU A 93 -5.98 -1.45 -9.00
N LEU A 94 -4.70 -1.73 -9.19
CA LEU A 94 -3.64 -1.30 -8.26
C LEU A 94 -3.56 0.23 -8.16
N TYR A 95 -3.48 0.94 -9.28
CA TYR A 95 -3.41 2.41 -9.27
C TYR A 95 -4.70 3.05 -8.79
N GLN A 96 -5.87 2.48 -9.09
CA GLN A 96 -7.15 2.91 -8.51
C GLN A 96 -7.17 2.71 -6.97
N TYR A 97 -6.63 1.60 -6.49
CA TYR A 97 -6.51 1.35 -5.06
C TYR A 97 -5.56 2.35 -4.38
N ILE A 98 -4.43 2.66 -5.01
CA ILE A 98 -3.48 3.68 -4.55
C ILE A 98 -4.14 5.06 -4.51
N GLU A 99 -4.88 5.46 -5.56
CA GLU A 99 -5.61 6.73 -5.63
C GLU A 99 -6.62 6.86 -4.49
N GLN A 100 -7.41 5.81 -4.24
CA GLN A 100 -8.41 5.79 -3.16
C GLN A 100 -7.78 5.85 -1.76
N ASN A 101 -6.52 5.45 -1.60
CA ASN A 101 -5.79 5.40 -0.34
C ASN A 101 -4.55 6.32 -0.33
N ALA A 102 -4.52 7.34 -1.18
CA ALA A 102 -3.32 8.16 -1.42
C ALA A 102 -2.76 8.79 -0.14
N ASP A 103 -3.61 9.36 0.72
CA ASP A 103 -3.18 9.93 2.00
C ASP A 103 -2.51 8.88 2.90
N LEU A 104 -3.05 7.66 2.92
CA LEU A 104 -2.51 6.57 3.72
C LEU A 104 -1.19 6.05 3.14
N CYS A 105 -1.11 5.90 1.83
CA CYS A 105 0.12 5.54 1.12
C CYS A 105 1.22 6.58 1.36
N HIS A 106 0.90 7.88 1.21
CA HIS A 106 1.85 8.96 1.44
C HIS A 106 2.44 8.94 2.85
N VAL A 107 1.60 8.70 3.86
CA VAL A 107 2.03 8.70 5.28
C VAL A 107 2.78 7.43 5.66
N LEU A 108 2.31 6.25 5.24
CA LEU A 108 2.88 4.97 5.67
C LEU A 108 4.10 4.55 4.85
N LEU A 109 4.15 4.89 3.57
CA LEU A 109 5.22 4.50 2.64
C LEU A 109 6.15 5.67 2.28
N GLY A 110 5.82 6.89 2.73
CA GLY A 110 6.59 8.09 2.49
C GLY A 110 7.76 8.25 3.46
N LYS A 111 8.33 9.46 3.51
CA LYS A 111 9.58 9.80 4.23
C LYS A 111 9.58 9.44 5.73
N ASN A 112 8.43 9.52 6.39
CA ASN A 112 8.29 9.24 7.83
C ASN A 112 7.70 7.84 8.11
N GLY A 113 7.48 7.03 7.06
CA GLY A 113 6.94 5.68 7.15
C GLY A 113 7.92 4.67 7.75
N ASP A 114 7.44 3.48 8.04
CA ASP A 114 8.25 2.38 8.54
C ASP A 114 8.84 1.56 7.37
N ILE A 115 10.16 1.37 7.38
CA ILE A 115 10.87 0.56 6.39
C ILE A 115 10.36 -0.88 6.39
N ALA A 116 10.11 -1.46 7.58
CA ALA A 116 9.61 -2.83 7.68
C ALA A 116 8.21 -2.97 7.05
N PHE A 117 7.37 -1.95 7.15
CA PHE A 117 6.08 -1.93 6.48
C PHE A 117 6.24 -1.78 4.96
N THR A 118 7.16 -0.94 4.50
CA THR A 118 7.49 -0.82 3.07
C THR A 118 7.95 -2.15 2.50
N ASP A 119 8.83 -2.87 3.19
CA ASP A 119 9.28 -4.21 2.80
C ASP A 119 8.11 -5.21 2.74
N ARG A 120 7.20 -5.16 3.73
CA ARG A 120 5.97 -5.99 3.73
C ARG A 120 5.11 -5.74 2.48
N ILE A 121 4.91 -4.49 2.09
CA ILE A 121 4.17 -4.12 0.86
C ILE A 121 4.89 -4.64 -0.39
N CYS A 122 6.20 -4.50 -0.46
CA CYS A 122 6.99 -5.02 -1.57
C CYS A 122 6.87 -6.55 -1.69
N HIS A 123 6.89 -7.28 -0.57
CA HIS A 123 6.68 -8.73 -0.57
C HIS A 123 5.27 -9.11 -1.05
N ILE A 124 4.22 -8.40 -0.59
CA ILE A 124 2.85 -8.66 -1.06
C ILE A 124 2.75 -8.47 -2.58
N LEU A 125 3.25 -7.36 -3.12
CA LEU A 125 3.21 -7.08 -4.56
C LEU A 125 3.97 -8.13 -5.37
N ARG A 126 5.12 -8.61 -4.86
CA ARG A 126 5.91 -9.65 -5.48
C ARG A 126 5.20 -11.01 -5.45
N ASP A 127 4.84 -11.46 -4.25
CA ASP A 127 4.49 -12.86 -4.00
C ASP A 127 3.02 -13.17 -4.33
N GLU A 128 2.11 -12.19 -4.22
CA GLU A 128 0.68 -12.39 -4.46
C GLU A 128 0.30 -12.28 -5.96
N PHE A 129 1.16 -11.71 -6.81
CA PHE A 129 0.86 -11.58 -8.25
C PHE A 129 2.09 -11.65 -9.15
N LEU A 130 3.09 -10.76 -8.96
CA LEU A 130 4.11 -10.50 -9.97
C LEU A 130 5.00 -11.72 -10.24
N TYR A 131 5.42 -12.43 -9.20
CA TYR A 131 6.29 -13.60 -9.34
C TYR A 131 5.60 -14.72 -10.13
N ASP A 132 4.38 -15.07 -9.75
CA ASP A 132 3.61 -16.11 -10.44
C ASP A 132 3.27 -15.72 -11.89
N PHE A 133 2.97 -14.43 -12.12
CA PHE A 133 2.75 -13.90 -13.47
C PHE A 133 4.00 -14.07 -14.35
N LEU A 134 5.15 -13.66 -13.87
CA LEU A 134 6.39 -13.75 -14.63
C LEU A 134 6.87 -15.19 -14.79
N ALA A 135 6.78 -16.02 -13.76
CA ALA A 135 7.15 -17.43 -13.82
C ALA A 135 6.29 -18.24 -14.80
N TYR A 136 5.01 -17.86 -14.95
CA TYR A 136 4.12 -18.49 -15.92
C TYR A 136 4.51 -18.20 -17.37
N TYR A 137 4.89 -16.94 -17.67
CA TYR A 137 5.23 -16.53 -19.02
C TYR A 137 6.73 -16.67 -19.34
N TYR A 138 7.60 -16.65 -18.34
CA TYR A 138 9.07 -16.66 -18.48
C TYR A 138 9.73 -17.66 -17.51
N PRO A 139 9.49 -18.98 -17.66
CA PRO A 139 9.88 -20.00 -16.67
C PRO A 139 11.38 -20.36 -16.66
N ASN A 140 12.19 -19.83 -17.59
CA ASN A 140 13.52 -20.38 -17.90
C ASN A 140 14.65 -19.99 -16.94
N ASP A 141 14.49 -18.93 -16.11
CA ASP A 141 15.55 -18.47 -15.20
C ASP A 141 14.97 -17.89 -13.91
N PRO A 142 14.72 -18.72 -12.88
CA PRO A 142 14.17 -18.27 -11.60
C PRO A 142 15.02 -17.20 -10.90
N ALA A 143 16.35 -17.27 -10.99
CA ALA A 143 17.24 -16.28 -10.36
C ALA A 143 17.10 -14.91 -11.02
N MET A 144 16.97 -14.88 -12.35
CA MET A 144 16.72 -13.64 -13.10
C MET A 144 15.34 -13.05 -12.77
N LEU A 145 14.32 -13.91 -12.56
CA LEU A 145 12.99 -13.48 -12.15
C LEU A 145 13.03 -12.75 -10.81
N ASP A 146 13.81 -13.23 -9.84
CA ASP A 146 13.95 -12.57 -8.53
C ASP A 146 14.49 -11.14 -8.66
N TYR A 147 15.56 -10.95 -9.45
CA TYR A 147 16.10 -9.61 -9.70
C TYR A 147 15.10 -8.72 -10.41
N PHE A 148 14.40 -9.27 -11.41
CA PHE A 148 13.42 -8.53 -12.19
C PHE A 148 12.22 -8.12 -11.35
N CYS A 149 11.66 -9.03 -10.53
CA CYS A 149 10.60 -8.72 -9.58
C CYS A 149 11.01 -7.62 -8.61
N SER A 150 12.20 -7.70 -8.02
CA SER A 150 12.72 -6.70 -7.10
C SER A 150 12.80 -5.32 -7.76
N PHE A 151 13.33 -5.25 -8.98
CA PHE A 151 13.43 -4.01 -9.75
C PHE A 151 12.04 -3.42 -10.06
N ILE A 152 11.12 -4.24 -10.56
CA ILE A 152 9.77 -3.81 -10.94
C ILE A 152 8.98 -3.33 -9.72
N VAL A 153 9.00 -4.07 -8.61
CA VAL A 153 8.25 -3.69 -7.40
C VAL A 153 8.80 -2.38 -6.83
N SER A 154 10.13 -2.26 -6.69
CA SER A 154 10.75 -1.04 -6.16
C SER A 154 10.54 0.16 -7.09
N GLY A 155 10.64 -0.04 -8.41
CA GLY A 155 10.39 1.00 -9.41
C GLY A 155 8.95 1.48 -9.40
N ASN A 156 7.97 0.56 -9.33
CA ASN A 156 6.55 0.92 -9.25
C ASN A 156 6.20 1.59 -7.93
N MET A 157 6.80 1.16 -6.81
CA MET A 157 6.62 1.85 -5.52
C MET A 157 7.08 3.30 -5.61
N SER A 158 8.28 3.54 -6.16
CA SER A 158 8.81 4.88 -6.36
C SER A 158 7.94 5.71 -7.32
N LEU A 159 7.45 5.09 -8.41
CA LEU A 159 6.56 5.74 -9.37
C LEU A 159 5.24 6.18 -8.72
N ALA A 160 4.62 5.31 -7.92
CA ALA A 160 3.38 5.58 -7.20
C ALA A 160 3.55 6.73 -6.19
N LEU A 161 4.62 6.70 -5.37
CA LEU A 161 4.90 7.77 -4.41
C LEU A 161 5.19 9.10 -5.12
N THR A 162 5.94 9.10 -6.21
CA THR A 162 6.20 10.30 -7.02
C THR A 162 4.90 10.89 -7.58
N TRP A 163 3.97 10.04 -8.01
CA TRP A 163 2.65 10.47 -8.49
C TRP A 163 1.81 11.11 -7.38
N ILE A 164 1.77 10.49 -6.19
CA ILE A 164 1.06 11.03 -5.02
C ILE A 164 1.67 12.38 -4.61
N ASP A 165 2.99 12.46 -4.46
CA ASP A 165 3.71 13.67 -4.05
C ASP A 165 3.58 14.79 -5.09
N GLY A 166 3.46 14.44 -6.36
CA GLY A 166 3.19 15.36 -7.48
C GLY A 166 1.75 15.90 -7.53
N GLY A 167 0.89 15.45 -6.63
CA GLY A 167 -0.53 15.84 -6.53
C GLY A 167 -1.45 15.10 -7.49
N MET A 168 -1.06 13.88 -7.92
CA MET A 168 -1.87 12.98 -8.76
C MET A 168 -2.46 13.66 -10.01
N LYS A 169 -1.60 14.38 -10.76
CA LYS A 169 -2.01 15.13 -11.95
C LYS A 169 -2.48 14.22 -13.09
N GLN A 170 -1.92 13.04 -13.19
CA GLN A 170 -2.33 11.98 -14.09
C GLN A 170 -3.46 11.17 -13.45
N THR A 171 -4.32 10.58 -14.26
CA THR A 171 -5.34 9.63 -13.80
C THR A 171 -4.70 8.29 -13.39
N ALA A 172 -5.39 7.50 -12.59
CA ALA A 172 -4.97 6.12 -12.27
C ALA A 172 -4.78 5.27 -13.54
N GLU A 173 -5.59 5.52 -14.58
CA GLU A 173 -5.48 4.85 -15.88
C GLU A 173 -4.18 5.21 -16.61
N GLU A 174 -3.84 6.50 -16.69
CA GLU A 174 -2.59 6.95 -17.31
C GLU A 174 -1.37 6.38 -16.58
N MET A 175 -1.43 6.30 -15.24
CA MET A 175 -0.36 5.71 -14.45
C MET A 175 -0.25 4.19 -14.63
N ALA A 176 -1.37 3.48 -14.74
CA ALA A 176 -1.40 2.05 -15.03
C ALA A 176 -0.80 1.73 -16.40
N VAL A 177 -1.14 2.54 -17.43
CA VAL A 177 -0.56 2.41 -18.77
C VAL A 177 0.95 2.65 -18.72
N LEU A 178 1.40 3.75 -18.11
CA LEU A 178 2.82 4.07 -17.98
C LEU A 178 3.61 2.94 -17.30
N ALA A 179 3.10 2.45 -16.16
CA ALA A 179 3.71 1.35 -15.43
C ALA A 179 3.77 0.06 -16.26
N GLY A 180 2.67 -0.26 -16.98
CA GLY A 180 2.59 -1.42 -17.87
C GLY A 180 3.62 -1.35 -18.99
N GLU A 181 3.74 -0.21 -19.65
CA GLU A 181 4.73 0.00 -20.72
C GLU A 181 6.18 -0.17 -20.20
N ILE A 182 6.49 0.37 -19.01
CA ILE A 182 7.82 0.21 -18.40
C ILE A 182 8.08 -1.28 -18.10
N ILE A 183 7.13 -2.00 -17.53
CA ILE A 183 7.25 -3.43 -17.22
C ILE A 183 7.44 -4.24 -18.49
N MET A 184 6.57 -4.06 -19.49
CA MET A 184 6.59 -4.87 -20.72
C MET A 184 7.82 -4.62 -21.56
N HIS A 185 8.31 -3.40 -21.64
CA HIS A 185 9.58 -3.11 -22.32
C HIS A 185 10.78 -3.67 -21.55
N GLY A 186 10.75 -3.62 -20.21
CA GLY A 186 11.78 -4.24 -19.36
C GLY A 186 11.82 -5.77 -19.48
N VAL A 187 10.67 -6.44 -19.60
CA VAL A 187 10.55 -7.91 -19.78
C VAL A 187 11.27 -8.41 -21.03
N LYS A 188 11.41 -7.60 -22.10
CA LYS A 188 12.18 -7.98 -23.28
C LYS A 188 13.62 -8.38 -23.00
N VAL A 189 14.19 -7.95 -21.88
CA VAL A 189 15.51 -8.41 -21.41
C VAL A 189 15.50 -9.90 -21.08
N LEU A 190 14.38 -10.47 -20.66
CA LEU A 190 14.24 -11.89 -20.36
C LEU A 190 14.13 -12.75 -21.64
N GLU A 191 13.65 -12.17 -22.75
CA GLU A 191 13.48 -12.86 -24.04
C GLU A 191 14.83 -13.03 -24.79
N THR A 192 15.80 -12.16 -24.52
CA THR A 192 17.06 -12.08 -25.29
C THR A 192 18.11 -13.14 -24.91
N LYS A 193 17.83 -14.04 -23.96
CA LYS A 193 18.74 -15.08 -23.46
C LYS A 193 18.32 -16.51 -23.81
N ALA A 194 17.38 -16.69 -24.73
CA ALA A 194 16.97 -18.01 -25.23
C ALA A 194 17.83 -18.47 -26.42
#